data_acc758b120e6a3563b2042e7c09b86f4
#
_entry.id   acc758b120e6a3563b2042e7c09b86f4
#
_cell.length_a   1.000
_cell.length_b   1.000
_cell.length_c   1.000
_cell.angle_alpha   90.00
_cell.angle_beta   90.00
_cell.angle_gamma   90.00
#
_symmetry.space_group_name_H-M   'P 1'
#
loop_
_entity.id
_entity.type
_entity.pdbx_description
1 polymer ?
#
loop_
_entity_poly.entity_id
_entity_poly.type
_entity_poly.pdbx_seq_one_letter_code
_entity_poly.pdbx_strand_id
1 'polypeptide(L)'
;MAIKIRLARGGSKKRPFYRVVAADSRMPRDGRFIEKLGTYNPQLPKDSEDRVKLDVEKIQEWISKGAQPTDRVARFLEAAGVREKANRANMKKAEPGKKAVERAKERAEKEAAIAAAAAEAAAAAAAAAFEIIKSGK
;
A
#
# COMPACT_ATOMS: atom_id res chain seq x y z
N MET A 1 -13.17 -17.95 -24.42
CA MET A 1 -11.93 -18.19 -23.64
C MET A 1 -11.69 -16.99 -22.73
N ALA A 2 -11.46 -17.23 -21.45
CA ALA A 2 -11.11 -16.18 -20.50
C ALA A 2 -9.58 -16.13 -20.34
N ILE A 3 -8.95 -15.03 -20.76
CA ILE A 3 -7.53 -14.79 -20.60
C ILE A 3 -7.30 -14.03 -19.31
N LYS A 4 -6.39 -14.53 -18.47
CA LYS A 4 -5.99 -13.89 -17.23
C LYS A 4 -4.50 -13.56 -17.24
N ILE A 5 -4.17 -12.39 -16.67
CA ILE A 5 -2.78 -12.01 -16.41
C ILE A 5 -2.47 -12.46 -14.99
N ARG A 6 -1.62 -13.43 -14.85
CA ARG A 6 -1.33 -14.10 -13.57
C ARG A 6 0.15 -14.37 -13.37
N LEU A 7 0.50 -14.77 -12.15
CA LEU A 7 1.84 -15.18 -11.78
C LEU A 7 2.01 -16.69 -11.97
N ALA A 8 3.03 -17.09 -12.70
CA ALA A 8 3.50 -18.47 -12.80
C ALA A 8 4.76 -18.63 -11.95
N ARG A 9 4.78 -19.63 -11.09
CA ARG A 9 5.92 -19.88 -10.21
C ARG A 9 7.03 -20.62 -10.95
N GLY A 10 8.25 -20.18 -10.74
CA GLY A 10 9.48 -20.88 -11.12
C GLY A 10 10.48 -20.88 -9.97
N GLY A 11 11.69 -21.34 -10.24
CA GLY A 11 12.76 -21.39 -9.24
C GLY A 11 12.76 -22.65 -8.37
N SER A 12 13.65 -22.69 -7.38
CA SER A 12 13.82 -23.83 -6.48
C SER A 12 12.82 -23.81 -5.31
N LYS A 13 12.80 -24.89 -4.52
CA LYS A 13 11.84 -25.09 -3.41
C LYS A 13 11.78 -23.93 -2.41
N LYS A 14 12.93 -23.37 -2.02
CA LYS A 14 13.03 -22.28 -1.04
C LYS A 14 13.29 -20.90 -1.66
N ARG A 15 13.43 -20.82 -2.98
CA ARG A 15 13.71 -19.59 -3.71
C ARG A 15 12.69 -19.39 -4.82
N PRO A 16 11.47 -18.92 -4.49
CA PRO A 16 10.43 -18.71 -5.48
C PRO A 16 10.80 -17.54 -6.41
N PHE A 17 10.53 -17.71 -7.66
CA PHE A 17 10.61 -16.69 -8.69
C PHE A 17 9.34 -16.73 -9.51
N TYR A 18 8.76 -15.59 -9.80
CA TYR A 18 7.49 -15.52 -10.52
C TYR A 18 7.63 -14.83 -11.86
N ARG A 19 6.90 -15.33 -12.84
CA ARG A 19 6.74 -14.72 -14.15
C ARG A 19 5.32 -14.19 -14.26
N VAL A 20 5.16 -12.96 -14.70
CA VAL A 20 3.85 -12.41 -15.05
C VAL A 20 3.53 -12.85 -16.47
N VAL A 21 2.47 -13.61 -16.63
CA VAL A 21 2.11 -14.24 -17.92
C VAL A 21 0.64 -14.01 -18.24
N ALA A 22 0.35 -13.88 -19.53
CA ALA A 22 -1.01 -13.95 -20.05
C ALA A 22 -1.31 -15.41 -20.39
N ALA A 23 -2.30 -16.00 -19.76
CA ALA A 23 -2.66 -17.40 -19.96
C ALA A 23 -4.18 -17.61 -19.92
N ASP A 24 -4.65 -18.70 -20.52
CA ASP A 24 -6.02 -19.14 -20.40
C ASP A 24 -6.32 -19.53 -18.93
N SER A 25 -7.47 -19.15 -18.45
CA SER A 25 -7.91 -19.42 -17.07
C SER A 25 -8.01 -20.91 -16.76
N ARG A 26 -8.18 -21.75 -17.77
CA ARG A 26 -8.29 -23.22 -17.65
C ARG A 26 -6.93 -23.91 -17.47
N MET A 27 -5.83 -23.28 -17.89
CA MET A 27 -4.50 -23.86 -17.79
C MET A 27 -3.98 -23.87 -16.34
N PRO A 28 -3.18 -24.86 -15.94
CA PRO A 28 -2.56 -24.89 -14.63
C PRO A 28 -1.63 -23.69 -14.44
N ARG A 29 -1.37 -23.33 -13.19
CA ARG A 29 -0.58 -22.14 -12.81
C ARG A 29 0.78 -22.07 -13.50
N ASP A 30 1.53 -23.16 -13.50
CA ASP A 30 2.90 -23.27 -14.02
C ASP A 30 2.94 -23.92 -15.43
N GLY A 31 1.77 -24.15 -16.02
CA GLY A 31 1.64 -24.75 -17.33
C GLY A 31 1.83 -23.77 -18.49
N ARG A 32 1.29 -24.16 -19.63
CA ARG A 32 1.39 -23.37 -20.86
C ARG A 32 0.78 -21.99 -20.70
N PHE A 33 1.45 -20.97 -21.16
CA PHE A 33 1.01 -19.59 -21.22
C PHE A 33 1.15 -19.03 -22.65
N ILE A 34 0.45 -17.94 -22.93
CA ILE A 34 0.46 -17.31 -24.26
C ILE A 34 1.68 -16.41 -24.41
N GLU A 35 1.89 -15.50 -23.48
CA GLU A 35 2.99 -14.53 -23.50
C GLU A 35 3.47 -14.18 -22.10
N LYS A 36 4.79 -13.97 -21.97
CA LYS A 36 5.43 -13.45 -20.76
C LYS A 36 5.40 -11.94 -20.79
N LEU A 37 4.83 -11.33 -19.74
CA LEU A 37 4.63 -9.88 -19.62
C LEU A 37 5.57 -9.22 -18.60
N GLY A 38 6.27 -10.00 -17.81
CA GLY A 38 7.17 -9.47 -16.80
C GLY A 38 7.67 -10.52 -15.83
N THR A 39 8.38 -10.06 -14.81
CA THR A 39 8.94 -10.90 -13.76
C THR A 39 8.71 -10.27 -12.38
N TYR A 40 8.58 -11.12 -11.38
CA TYR A 40 8.49 -10.73 -9.99
C TYR A 40 9.42 -11.59 -9.13
N ASN A 41 10.35 -10.97 -8.44
CA ASN A 41 11.26 -11.66 -7.54
C ASN A 41 10.99 -11.21 -6.09
N PRO A 42 10.34 -12.05 -5.27
CA PRO A 42 10.01 -11.69 -3.90
C PRO A 42 11.21 -11.68 -2.94
N GLN A 43 12.35 -12.21 -3.35
CA GLN A 43 13.57 -12.28 -2.53
C GLN A 43 14.31 -10.94 -2.46
N LEU A 44 14.12 -10.08 -3.44
CA LEU A 44 14.73 -8.76 -3.44
C LEU A 44 14.06 -7.82 -2.44
N PRO A 45 14.78 -6.80 -1.90
CA PRO A 45 14.22 -5.80 -1.03
C PRO A 45 13.02 -5.10 -1.66
N LYS A 46 12.09 -4.59 -0.85
CA LYS A 46 10.90 -3.88 -1.34
C LYS A 46 11.21 -2.64 -2.15
N ASP A 47 12.33 -1.99 -1.87
CA ASP A 47 12.77 -0.75 -2.51
C ASP A 47 13.53 -0.98 -3.82
N SER A 48 13.83 -2.25 -4.17
CA SER A 48 14.53 -2.59 -5.40
C SER A 48 13.61 -2.50 -6.62
N GLU A 49 14.03 -1.78 -7.64
CA GLU A 49 13.33 -1.70 -8.93
C GLU A 49 13.31 -3.05 -9.67
N ASP A 50 14.34 -3.86 -9.46
CA ASP A 50 14.45 -5.19 -10.06
C ASP A 50 13.45 -6.21 -9.48
N ARG A 51 12.83 -5.90 -8.35
CA ARG A 51 11.85 -6.78 -7.72
C ARG A 51 10.65 -7.05 -8.60
N VAL A 52 10.13 -6.02 -9.25
CA VAL A 52 8.99 -6.11 -10.17
C VAL A 52 9.36 -5.44 -11.48
N LYS A 53 9.50 -6.22 -12.53
CA LYS A 53 9.70 -5.75 -13.89
C LYS A 53 8.47 -6.08 -14.72
N LEU A 54 7.78 -5.06 -15.21
CA LEU A 54 6.57 -5.20 -16.00
C LEU A 54 6.74 -4.52 -17.36
N ASP A 55 6.32 -5.22 -18.40
CA ASP A 55 6.17 -4.64 -19.73
C ASP A 55 4.77 -4.01 -19.84
N VAL A 56 4.71 -2.72 -19.49
CA VAL A 56 3.47 -1.97 -19.38
C VAL A 56 2.71 -1.91 -20.69
N GLU A 57 3.40 -1.73 -21.81
CA GLU A 57 2.78 -1.63 -23.13
C GLU A 57 2.04 -2.93 -23.50
N LYS A 58 2.68 -4.06 -23.35
CA LYS A 58 2.07 -5.36 -23.61
C LYS A 58 0.91 -5.67 -22.65
N ILE A 59 1.05 -5.30 -21.40
CA ILE A 59 -0.02 -5.49 -20.41
C ILE A 59 -1.26 -4.65 -20.76
N GLN A 60 -1.07 -3.40 -21.16
CA GLN A 60 -2.16 -2.55 -21.62
C GLN A 60 -2.84 -3.10 -22.88
N GLU A 61 -2.06 -3.61 -23.82
CA GLU A 61 -2.56 -4.26 -25.02
C GLU A 61 -3.43 -5.49 -24.68
N TRP A 62 -2.99 -6.34 -23.75
CA TRP A 62 -3.77 -7.49 -23.28
C TRP A 62 -5.02 -7.09 -22.51
N ILE A 63 -4.96 -6.05 -21.70
CA ILE A 63 -6.14 -5.52 -21.00
C ILE A 63 -7.17 -4.97 -22.01
N SER A 64 -6.73 -4.29 -23.05
CA SER A 64 -7.62 -3.80 -24.11
C SER A 64 -8.27 -4.92 -24.92
N LYS A 65 -7.59 -6.07 -25.03
CA LYS A 65 -8.13 -7.31 -25.61
C LYS A 65 -9.09 -8.08 -24.70
N GLY A 66 -9.27 -7.63 -23.45
CA GLY A 66 -10.17 -8.24 -22.47
C GLY A 66 -9.50 -9.16 -21.44
N ALA A 67 -8.19 -9.19 -21.35
CA ALA A 67 -7.49 -9.94 -20.30
C ALA A 67 -7.71 -9.32 -18.93
N GLN A 68 -7.99 -10.15 -17.92
CA GLN A 68 -8.23 -9.70 -16.56
C GLN A 68 -7.01 -9.98 -15.68
N PRO A 69 -6.42 -8.97 -15.03
CA PRO A 69 -5.34 -9.18 -14.08
C PRO A 69 -5.88 -9.80 -12.79
N THR A 70 -5.09 -10.70 -12.18
CA THR A 70 -5.34 -11.19 -10.83
C THR A 70 -5.05 -10.11 -9.79
N ASP A 71 -5.56 -10.23 -8.58
CA ASP A 71 -5.41 -9.21 -7.51
C ASP A 71 -3.95 -8.82 -7.26
N ARG A 72 -3.03 -9.78 -7.28
CA ARG A 72 -1.62 -9.49 -7.07
C ARG A 72 -1.02 -8.68 -8.22
N VAL A 73 -1.31 -9.07 -9.45
CA VAL A 73 -0.88 -8.33 -10.64
C VAL A 73 -1.53 -6.94 -10.69
N ALA A 74 -2.81 -6.85 -10.33
CA ALA A 74 -3.50 -5.56 -10.25
C ALA A 74 -2.80 -4.59 -9.28
N ARG A 75 -2.33 -5.07 -8.13
CA ARG A 75 -1.55 -4.26 -7.17
C ARG A 75 -0.21 -3.79 -7.74
N PHE A 76 0.45 -4.61 -8.53
CA PHE A 76 1.68 -4.19 -9.22
C PHE A 76 1.41 -3.12 -10.27
N LEU A 77 0.31 -3.23 -11.02
CA LEU A 77 -0.11 -2.23 -11.99
C LEU A 77 -0.52 -0.90 -11.33
N GLU A 78 -1.16 -0.96 -10.18
CA GLU A 78 -1.49 0.22 -9.38
C GLU A 78 -0.24 0.91 -8.85
N ALA A 79 0.75 0.15 -8.40
CA ALA A 79 2.04 0.69 -7.96
C ALA A 79 2.84 1.32 -9.12
N ALA A 80 2.73 0.75 -10.32
CA ALA A 80 3.34 1.30 -11.53
C ALA A 80 2.56 2.50 -12.14
N GLY A 81 1.39 2.84 -11.61
CA GLY A 81 0.57 3.94 -12.11
C GLY A 81 -0.25 3.65 -13.37
N VAL A 82 -0.30 2.40 -13.81
CA VAL A 82 -1.04 1.97 -15.01
C VAL A 82 -2.55 1.87 -14.77
N ARG A 83 -2.93 1.61 -13.53
CA ARG A 83 -4.32 1.43 -13.12
C ARG A 83 -4.61 2.23 -11.86
N GLU A 84 -5.83 2.74 -11.74
CA GLU A 84 -6.29 3.40 -10.53
C GLU A 84 -6.35 2.40 -9.35
N LYS A 85 -5.99 2.88 -8.19
CA LYS A 85 -6.01 2.08 -6.96
C LYS A 85 -7.44 1.71 -6.59
N ALA A 86 -7.76 0.43 -6.61
CA ALA A 86 -9.07 -0.04 -6.20
C ALA A 86 -9.27 0.10 -4.69
N ASN A 87 -10.45 0.57 -4.30
CA ASN A 87 -10.84 0.60 -2.90
C ASN A 87 -11.13 -0.83 -2.43
N ARG A 88 -10.16 -1.42 -1.72
CA ARG A 88 -10.26 -2.77 -1.14
C ARG A 88 -10.58 -2.74 0.35
N ALA A 89 -11.00 -1.61 0.87
CA ALA A 89 -11.36 -1.48 2.28
C ALA A 89 -12.59 -2.35 2.60
N ASN A 90 -12.43 -3.24 3.54
CA ASN A 90 -13.57 -3.99 4.07
C ASN A 90 -14.22 -3.17 5.17
N MET A 91 -15.31 -2.48 4.84
CA MET A 91 -16.00 -1.55 5.75
C MET A 91 -16.38 -2.22 7.07
N LYS A 92 -16.87 -3.45 7.05
CA LYS A 92 -17.25 -4.20 8.26
C LYS A 92 -16.09 -4.53 9.19
N LYS A 93 -14.90 -4.81 8.63
CA LYS A 93 -13.69 -5.07 9.42
C LYS A 93 -12.96 -3.78 9.80
N ALA A 94 -13.14 -2.72 9.04
CA ALA A 94 -12.51 -1.43 9.27
C ALA A 94 -13.21 -0.63 10.38
N GLU A 95 -14.46 -0.95 10.71
CA GLU A 95 -15.17 -0.32 11.82
C GLU A 95 -14.54 -0.71 13.17
N PRO A 96 -13.99 0.25 13.92
CA PRO A 96 -13.45 -0.03 15.24
C PRO A 96 -14.58 -0.41 16.20
N GLY A 97 -14.35 -1.44 17.00
CA GLY A 97 -15.32 -1.85 18.04
C GLY A 97 -15.53 -0.77 19.10
N LYS A 98 -16.64 -0.81 19.83
CA LYS A 98 -17.01 0.19 20.84
C LYS A 98 -15.88 0.53 21.82
N LYS A 99 -15.20 -0.49 22.36
CA LYS A 99 -14.04 -0.28 23.26
C LYS A 99 -12.83 0.38 22.59
N ALA A 100 -12.64 0.21 21.30
CA ALA A 100 -11.56 0.87 20.56
C ALA A 100 -11.88 2.36 20.33
N VAL A 101 -13.15 2.67 20.06
CA VAL A 101 -13.62 4.05 19.93
C VAL A 101 -13.51 4.80 21.26
N GLU A 102 -13.88 4.17 22.37
CA GLU A 102 -13.75 4.75 23.72
C GLU A 102 -12.30 5.07 24.06
N ARG A 103 -11.39 4.11 23.85
CA ARG A 103 -9.94 4.33 24.05
C ARG A 103 -9.37 5.43 23.15
N ALA A 104 -9.84 5.53 21.92
CA ALA A 104 -9.42 6.58 21.00
C ALA A 104 -9.89 7.95 21.48
N LYS A 105 -11.12 8.05 21.99
CA LYS A 105 -11.64 9.29 22.60
C LYS A 105 -10.86 9.69 23.86
N GLU A 106 -10.63 8.75 24.77
CA GLU A 106 -9.82 9.02 25.98
C GLU A 106 -8.40 9.48 25.65
N ARG A 107 -7.77 8.88 24.62
CA ARG A 107 -6.45 9.34 24.17
C ARG A 107 -6.51 10.75 23.61
N ALA A 108 -7.47 11.03 22.75
CA ALA A 108 -7.65 12.36 22.17
C ALA A 108 -7.91 13.42 23.25
N GLU A 109 -8.72 13.09 24.25
CA GLU A 109 -8.98 13.98 25.40
C GLU A 109 -7.72 14.22 26.25
N LYS A 110 -6.94 13.17 26.52
CA LYS A 110 -5.67 13.27 27.24
C LYS A 110 -4.63 14.09 26.46
N GLU A 111 -4.51 13.84 25.18
CA GLU A 111 -3.60 14.59 24.31
C GLU A 111 -4.01 16.07 24.21
N ALA A 112 -5.30 16.34 24.08
CA ALA A 112 -5.84 17.70 24.08
C ALA A 112 -5.62 18.42 25.44
N ALA A 113 -5.80 17.72 26.56
CA ALA A 113 -5.51 18.24 27.88
C ALA A 113 -4.04 18.55 28.09
N ILE A 114 -3.14 17.65 27.64
CA ILE A 114 -1.68 17.85 27.70
C ILE A 114 -1.27 19.03 26.81
N ALA A 115 -1.81 19.13 25.60
CA ALA A 115 -1.53 20.22 24.68
C ALA A 115 -2.02 21.57 25.22
N ALA A 116 -3.23 21.60 25.84
CA ALA A 116 -3.77 22.79 26.48
C ALA A 116 -2.92 23.23 27.68
N ALA A 117 -2.52 22.28 28.53
CA ALA A 117 -1.63 22.56 29.67
C ALA A 117 -0.26 23.07 29.23
N ALA A 118 0.31 22.48 28.16
CA ALA A 118 1.58 22.93 27.59
C ALA A 118 1.46 24.36 27.01
N ALA A 119 0.38 24.65 26.30
CA ALA A 119 0.13 25.99 25.75
C ALA A 119 -0.05 27.03 26.85
N GLU A 120 -0.76 26.69 27.92
CA GLU A 120 -0.95 27.59 29.07
C GLU A 120 0.36 27.85 29.82
N ALA A 121 1.17 26.81 30.04
CA ALA A 121 2.50 26.95 30.62
C ALA A 121 3.43 27.79 29.74
N ALA A 122 3.41 27.64 28.42
CA ALA A 122 4.19 28.45 27.50
C ALA A 122 3.73 29.93 27.50
N ALA A 123 2.43 30.18 27.56
CA ALA A 123 1.88 31.52 27.66
C ALA A 123 2.24 32.21 29.00
N ALA A 124 2.19 31.48 30.11
CA ALA A 124 2.61 31.96 31.40
C ALA A 124 4.11 32.28 31.46
N ALA A 125 4.95 31.43 30.88
CA ALA A 125 6.40 31.67 30.77
C ALA A 125 6.72 32.90 29.91
N ALA A 126 6.03 33.08 28.79
CA ALA A 126 6.18 34.25 27.92
C ALA A 126 5.75 35.55 28.64
N ALA A 127 4.64 35.54 29.38
CA ALA A 127 4.18 36.68 30.17
C ALA A 127 5.17 37.04 31.27
N ALA A 128 5.70 36.06 32.01
CA ALA A 128 6.72 36.28 33.04
C ALA A 128 8.03 36.87 32.45
N ALA A 129 8.47 36.38 31.32
CA ALA A 129 9.64 36.91 30.62
C ALA A 129 9.44 38.35 30.16
N PHE A 130 8.23 38.72 29.71
CA PHE A 130 7.90 40.09 29.31
C PHE A 130 7.90 41.06 30.52
N GLU A 131 7.41 40.64 31.69
CA GLU A 131 7.44 41.43 32.91
C GLU A 131 8.86 41.70 33.41
N ILE A 132 9.74 40.72 33.36
CA ILE A 132 11.14 40.88 33.73
C ILE A 132 11.84 41.94 32.84
N ILE A 133 11.58 41.94 31.54
CA ILE A 133 12.14 42.94 30.61
C ILE A 133 11.59 44.33 30.89
N LYS A 134 10.33 44.45 31.33
CA LYS A 134 9.70 45.73 31.65
C LYS A 134 10.20 46.34 32.95
N SER A 135 10.59 45.53 33.93
CA SER A 135 11.10 45.98 35.24
C SER A 135 12.61 46.31 35.25
N GLY A 136 13.31 45.97 34.16
CA GLY A 136 14.76 46.23 34.03
C GLY A 136 15.15 47.56 33.37
N LYS A 137 14.27 48.55 33.36
CA LYS A 137 14.57 49.91 32.88
C LYS A 137 14.67 50.88 34.04
#